data_3a83072b315ac8b72898f6d9cf84e43b
#
_entry.id   3a83072b315ac8b72898f6d9cf84e43b
#
_cell.length_a   1.000
_cell.length_b   1.000
_cell.length_c   1.000
_cell.angle_alpha   90.00
_cell.angle_beta   90.00
_cell.angle_gamma   90.00
#
_symmetry.space_group_name_H-M   'P 1'
#
loop_
_entity.id
_entity.type
_entity.pdbx_description
1 polymer ?
#
loop_
_entity_poly.entity_id
_entity_poly.type
_entity_poly.pdbx_seq_one_letter_code
_entity_poly.pdbx_strand_id
1 'polypeptide(L)'
;MNQLSNPLIRACALGLALLSSVPASAAPSGTVAFLMPDQASTRYEQHDFPGFKTEMSKLCPDCKVLYQNANGDVAQQQQQFNSVISQGAKVIVLDPVDSTAAASLVRMAQGQGVKVIAYDRPVPSTPADYYVSFDNEGIGKAIAQSLVQHLKEKGVPTDKGGVLQVNGSPTDAAAGLIKKGIHAGLQGSGYKTLAEFDTPEWAPPKAQQWVSGQITRFGTQIVGVVAANDGTGGGAVAAFKAAGVKSVPPVSGNDATIAALQLIVSGDQYNTISKPSEIVAAAAAKVAVGFLSGQAPKAEMMLYNTPSQLFTPAVVTAKNLKAEIIDKGILSAKELCTGRYADGCKTLGITN
;
A
#
# COMPACT_ATOMS: atom_id res chain seq x y z
N MET A 1 37.37 -96.22 1.94
CA MET A 1 38.51 -95.41 1.54
C MET A 1 38.13 -94.64 0.32
N ASN A 2 37.71 -93.44 0.50
CA ASN A 2 37.77 -92.37 -0.51
C ASN A 2 37.18 -91.11 0.10
N GLN A 3 38.03 -90.17 0.30
CA GLN A 3 37.67 -88.86 0.76
C GLN A 3 37.07 -88.06 -0.41
N LEU A 4 35.94 -87.41 -0.19
CA LEU A 4 35.37 -86.46 -1.12
C LEU A 4 35.51 -85.04 -0.50
N SER A 5 36.34 -84.24 -1.15
CA SER A 5 36.57 -82.81 -0.86
C SER A 5 35.44 -81.95 -1.39
N ASN A 6 34.81 -81.12 -0.54
CA ASN A 6 33.87 -80.12 -0.91
C ASN A 6 34.59 -78.77 -1.28
N PRO A 7 34.29 -78.11 -2.37
CA PRO A 7 34.74 -76.75 -2.59
C PRO A 7 33.75 -75.73 -2.06
N LEU A 8 34.25 -74.82 -1.21
CA LEU A 8 33.56 -73.62 -0.71
C LEU A 8 33.29 -72.66 -1.88
N ILE A 9 32.02 -72.39 -2.15
CA ILE A 9 31.57 -71.30 -3.03
C ILE A 9 31.50 -70.02 -2.17
N ARG A 10 32.41 -69.07 -2.44
CA ARG A 10 32.35 -67.72 -1.93
C ARG A 10 31.39 -66.90 -2.80
N ALA A 11 30.18 -66.58 -2.30
CA ALA A 11 29.27 -65.62 -2.90
C ALA A 11 29.75 -64.20 -2.60
N CYS A 12 30.24 -63.47 -3.62
CA CYS A 12 30.43 -62.02 -3.56
C CYS A 12 29.08 -61.34 -3.73
N ALA A 13 28.55 -60.78 -2.64
CA ALA A 13 27.41 -59.88 -2.67
C ALA A 13 27.89 -58.50 -3.17
N LEU A 14 27.63 -58.15 -4.43
CA LEU A 14 27.72 -56.78 -4.94
C LEU A 14 26.54 -55.95 -4.38
N GLY A 15 26.80 -55.14 -3.37
CA GLY A 15 25.84 -54.13 -2.89
C GLY A 15 25.73 -52.98 -3.94
N LEU A 16 24.63 -52.94 -4.69
CA LEU A 16 24.24 -51.75 -5.49
C LEU A 16 23.81 -50.66 -4.50
N ALA A 17 24.68 -49.70 -4.24
CA ALA A 17 24.32 -48.44 -3.59
C ALA A 17 23.50 -47.59 -4.58
N LEU A 18 22.18 -47.58 -4.44
CA LEU A 18 21.29 -46.65 -5.11
C LEU A 18 21.56 -45.23 -4.51
N LEU A 19 22.41 -44.45 -5.19
CA LEU A 19 22.54 -43.04 -4.97
C LEU A 19 21.24 -42.37 -5.37
N SER A 20 20.36 -42.13 -4.40
CA SER A 20 19.19 -41.27 -4.57
C SER A 20 19.69 -39.85 -4.86
N SER A 21 19.78 -39.48 -6.12
CA SER A 21 19.99 -38.11 -6.52
C SER A 21 18.75 -37.31 -6.12
N VAL A 22 18.86 -36.57 -5.01
CA VAL A 22 17.90 -35.51 -4.67
C VAL A 22 18.02 -34.49 -5.81
N PRO A 23 16.94 -34.19 -6.56
CA PRO A 23 17.02 -33.16 -7.59
C PRO A 23 17.37 -31.84 -6.89
N ALA A 24 18.51 -31.26 -7.19
CA ALA A 24 18.82 -29.90 -6.80
C ALA A 24 17.75 -29.01 -7.42
N SER A 25 16.91 -28.41 -6.58
CA SER A 25 15.96 -27.39 -7.06
C SER A 25 16.78 -26.28 -7.72
N ALA A 26 16.62 -26.09 -9.03
CA ALA A 26 17.29 -25.01 -9.72
C ALA A 26 16.90 -23.68 -9.06
N ALA A 27 17.87 -22.79 -8.90
CA ALA A 27 17.60 -21.47 -8.39
C ALA A 27 16.51 -20.79 -9.25
N PRO A 28 15.56 -20.05 -8.64
CA PRO A 28 14.53 -19.36 -9.40
C PRO A 28 15.16 -18.39 -10.38
N SER A 29 14.63 -18.32 -11.60
CA SER A 29 15.08 -17.40 -12.63
C SER A 29 13.89 -16.98 -13.50
N GLY A 30 13.98 -15.82 -14.11
CA GLY A 30 12.94 -15.32 -14.99
C GLY A 30 12.83 -13.80 -14.99
N THR A 31 11.86 -13.30 -15.77
CA THR A 31 11.58 -11.86 -15.85
C THR A 31 10.32 -11.56 -15.03
N VAL A 32 10.43 -10.59 -14.14
CA VAL A 32 9.32 -10.04 -13.34
C VAL A 32 9.16 -8.57 -13.71
N ALA A 33 7.92 -8.14 -13.96
CA ALA A 33 7.60 -6.73 -14.19
C ALA A 33 6.95 -6.12 -12.96
N PHE A 34 7.25 -4.85 -12.67
CA PHE A 34 6.64 -4.04 -11.62
C PHE A 34 6.05 -2.78 -12.28
N LEU A 35 4.72 -2.72 -12.37
CA LEU A 35 4.00 -1.68 -13.11
C LEU A 35 3.22 -0.79 -12.15
N MET A 36 3.58 0.50 -12.11
CA MET A 36 2.99 1.50 -11.21
C MET A 36 1.99 2.40 -11.94
N PRO A 37 0.99 2.93 -11.21
CA PRO A 37 -0.12 3.64 -11.83
C PRO A 37 0.21 5.09 -12.16
N ASP A 38 0.88 5.81 -11.25
CA ASP A 38 1.06 7.26 -11.36
C ASP A 38 2.28 7.74 -10.55
N GLN A 39 2.58 9.04 -10.64
CA GLN A 39 3.63 9.70 -9.87
C GLN A 39 3.07 10.65 -8.80
N ALA A 40 1.74 10.74 -8.66
CA ALA A 40 1.11 11.59 -7.67
C ALA A 40 1.41 11.11 -6.24
N SER A 41 1.50 9.80 -6.08
CA SER A 41 1.96 9.17 -4.84
C SER A 41 3.47 8.94 -4.91
N THR A 42 4.26 9.86 -4.36
CA THR A 42 5.74 9.84 -4.42
C THR A 42 6.36 8.56 -3.86
N ARG A 43 5.66 7.84 -2.96
CA ARG A 43 6.14 6.59 -2.38
C ARG A 43 6.46 5.51 -3.42
N TYR A 44 5.77 5.48 -4.56
CA TYR A 44 5.98 4.48 -5.60
C TYR A 44 7.43 4.47 -6.11
N GLU A 45 7.99 5.67 -6.32
CA GLU A 45 9.37 5.83 -6.79
C GLU A 45 10.39 5.79 -5.64
N GLN A 46 10.00 6.29 -4.45
CA GLN A 46 10.93 6.45 -3.34
C GLN A 46 11.06 5.20 -2.48
N HIS A 47 10.02 4.39 -2.38
CA HIS A 47 9.93 3.27 -1.43
C HIS A 47 9.51 1.95 -2.08
N ASP A 48 8.38 1.93 -2.81
CA ASP A 48 7.79 0.68 -3.31
C ASP A 48 8.72 -0.03 -4.29
N PHE A 49 9.12 0.63 -5.38
CA PHE A 49 10.00 0.01 -6.36
C PHE A 49 11.42 -0.26 -5.82
N PRO A 50 12.08 0.65 -5.11
CA PRO A 50 13.37 0.36 -4.48
C PRO A 50 13.31 -0.82 -3.51
N GLY A 51 12.26 -0.92 -2.68
CA GLY A 51 12.03 -2.03 -1.77
C GLY A 51 11.84 -3.35 -2.50
N PHE A 52 10.99 -3.36 -3.53
CA PHE A 52 10.77 -4.52 -4.39
C PHE A 52 12.07 -5.00 -5.05
N LYS A 53 12.81 -4.08 -5.69
CA LYS A 53 14.07 -4.38 -6.37
C LYS A 53 15.11 -4.94 -5.40
N THR A 54 15.23 -4.35 -4.22
CA THR A 54 16.15 -4.81 -3.17
C THR A 54 15.83 -6.23 -2.74
N GLU A 55 14.57 -6.55 -2.48
CA GLU A 55 14.18 -7.89 -2.06
C GLU A 55 14.31 -8.91 -3.19
N MET A 56 13.95 -8.54 -4.43
CA MET A 56 14.17 -9.39 -5.62
C MET A 56 15.65 -9.75 -5.78
N SER A 57 16.57 -8.78 -5.61
CA SER A 57 18.01 -9.03 -5.73
C SER A 57 18.54 -10.02 -4.68
N LYS A 58 17.90 -10.10 -3.51
CA LYS A 58 18.25 -11.08 -2.46
C LYS A 58 17.68 -12.47 -2.76
N LEU A 59 16.41 -12.51 -3.18
CA LEU A 59 15.67 -13.77 -3.35
C LEU A 59 15.93 -14.45 -4.68
N CYS A 60 16.22 -13.67 -5.73
CA CYS A 60 16.45 -14.13 -7.09
C CYS A 60 17.48 -13.24 -7.80
N PRO A 61 18.78 -13.39 -7.51
CA PRO A 61 19.84 -12.56 -8.11
C PRO A 61 19.87 -12.61 -9.64
N ASP A 62 19.49 -13.74 -10.24
CA ASP A 62 19.47 -13.97 -11.69
C ASP A 62 18.15 -13.56 -12.35
N CYS A 63 17.19 -13.02 -11.58
CA CYS A 63 15.93 -12.54 -12.13
C CYS A 63 16.08 -11.15 -12.74
N LYS A 64 15.51 -10.97 -13.93
CA LYS A 64 15.38 -9.65 -14.56
C LYS A 64 14.15 -8.94 -13.99
N VAL A 65 14.31 -7.71 -13.49
CA VAL A 65 13.21 -6.85 -13.05
C VAL A 65 13.01 -5.74 -14.07
N LEU A 66 11.78 -5.64 -14.60
CA LEU A 66 11.32 -4.57 -15.47
C LEU A 66 10.47 -3.60 -14.65
N TYR A 67 10.67 -2.30 -14.82
CA TYR A 67 9.89 -1.26 -14.15
C TYR A 67 9.27 -0.31 -15.16
N GLN A 68 7.99 0.04 -14.96
CA GLN A 68 7.34 1.10 -15.73
C GLN A 68 6.28 1.80 -14.86
N ASN A 69 6.03 3.08 -15.16
CA ASN A 69 4.99 3.90 -14.53
C ASN A 69 4.10 4.49 -15.61
N ALA A 70 2.80 4.40 -15.42
CA ALA A 70 1.81 4.80 -16.43
C ALA A 70 1.44 6.30 -16.36
N ASN A 71 1.94 7.05 -15.38
CA ASN A 71 1.65 8.49 -15.20
C ASN A 71 0.14 8.83 -15.20
N GLY A 72 -0.69 7.93 -14.68
CA GLY A 72 -2.15 8.10 -14.62
C GLY A 72 -2.88 7.75 -15.91
N ASP A 73 -2.18 7.28 -16.95
CA ASP A 73 -2.78 6.97 -18.24
C ASP A 73 -3.06 5.45 -18.37
N VAL A 74 -4.36 5.11 -18.46
CA VAL A 74 -4.84 3.73 -18.60
C VAL A 74 -4.34 3.09 -19.90
N ALA A 75 -4.32 3.85 -21.00
CA ALA A 75 -3.86 3.32 -22.30
C ALA A 75 -2.34 3.07 -22.28
N GLN A 76 -1.58 3.95 -21.66
CA GLN A 76 -0.16 3.77 -21.44
C GLN A 76 0.10 2.52 -20.59
N GLN A 77 -0.65 2.31 -19.49
CA GLN A 77 -0.49 1.11 -18.68
C GLN A 77 -0.77 -0.16 -19.46
N GLN A 78 -1.81 -0.15 -20.31
CA GLN A 78 -2.10 -1.29 -21.19
C GLN A 78 -0.96 -1.57 -22.18
N GLN A 79 -0.37 -0.54 -22.80
CA GLN A 79 0.79 -0.70 -23.69
C GLN A 79 2.00 -1.25 -22.93
N GLN A 80 2.28 -0.73 -21.76
CA GLN A 80 3.35 -1.19 -20.88
C GLN A 80 3.15 -2.66 -20.49
N PHE A 81 1.93 -3.04 -20.14
CA PHE A 81 1.57 -4.42 -19.79
C PHE A 81 1.83 -5.39 -20.94
N ASN A 82 1.40 -5.05 -22.15
CA ASN A 82 1.67 -5.84 -23.35
C ASN A 82 3.18 -5.93 -23.65
N SER A 83 3.89 -4.82 -23.49
CA SER A 83 5.32 -4.75 -23.72
C SER A 83 6.11 -5.69 -22.80
N VAL A 84 5.79 -5.73 -21.49
CA VAL A 84 6.52 -6.59 -20.55
C VAL A 84 6.21 -8.08 -20.79
N ILE A 85 5.01 -8.45 -21.24
CA ILE A 85 4.68 -9.82 -21.68
C ILE A 85 5.54 -10.18 -22.88
N SER A 86 5.62 -9.30 -23.88
CA SER A 86 6.44 -9.51 -25.09
C SER A 86 7.94 -9.63 -24.77
N GLN A 87 8.40 -9.00 -23.67
CA GLN A 87 9.76 -9.12 -23.15
C GLN A 87 9.99 -10.38 -22.31
N GLY A 88 8.99 -11.26 -22.20
CA GLY A 88 9.09 -12.56 -21.55
C GLY A 88 8.81 -12.52 -20.04
N ALA A 89 8.12 -11.51 -19.54
CA ALA A 89 7.70 -11.49 -18.14
C ALA A 89 6.87 -12.74 -17.81
N LYS A 90 7.23 -13.42 -16.73
CA LYS A 90 6.52 -14.58 -16.19
C LYS A 90 5.60 -14.21 -15.04
N VAL A 91 5.92 -13.11 -14.35
CA VAL A 91 5.11 -12.55 -13.27
C VAL A 91 5.03 -11.04 -13.48
N ILE A 92 3.84 -10.48 -13.31
CA ILE A 92 3.59 -9.04 -13.36
C ILE A 92 3.02 -8.62 -12.00
N VAL A 93 3.70 -7.72 -11.32
CA VAL A 93 3.19 -6.99 -10.16
C VAL A 93 2.54 -5.73 -10.70
N LEU A 94 1.23 -5.62 -10.56
CA LEU A 94 0.41 -4.58 -11.16
C LEU A 94 -0.27 -3.75 -10.09
N ASP A 95 0.06 -2.48 -10.01
CA ASP A 95 -0.75 -1.46 -9.35
C ASP A 95 -1.58 -0.74 -10.43
N PRO A 96 -2.89 -0.99 -10.54
CA PRO A 96 -3.66 -0.51 -11.68
C PRO A 96 -3.98 0.98 -11.61
N VAL A 97 -3.88 1.68 -12.74
CA VAL A 97 -4.42 3.06 -12.88
C VAL A 97 -5.94 3.04 -12.67
N ASP A 98 -6.61 2.06 -13.28
CA ASP A 98 -8.05 1.82 -13.14
C ASP A 98 -8.28 0.34 -12.83
N SER A 99 -8.81 0.08 -11.63
CA SER A 99 -9.05 -1.27 -11.13
C SER A 99 -10.08 -2.06 -11.96
N THR A 100 -11.00 -1.37 -12.65
CA THR A 100 -12.00 -2.02 -13.53
C THR A 100 -11.38 -2.38 -14.87
N ALA A 101 -10.64 -1.45 -15.49
CA ALA A 101 -9.97 -1.69 -16.77
C ALA A 101 -8.91 -2.79 -16.66
N ALA A 102 -8.22 -2.88 -15.52
CA ALA A 102 -7.20 -3.90 -15.25
C ALA A 102 -7.71 -5.34 -15.33
N ALA A 103 -9.02 -5.57 -15.18
CA ALA A 103 -9.62 -6.91 -15.30
C ALA A 103 -9.32 -7.59 -16.65
N SER A 104 -9.27 -6.81 -17.72
CA SER A 104 -8.93 -7.32 -19.06
C SER A 104 -7.44 -7.71 -19.16
N LEU A 105 -6.56 -6.95 -18.51
CA LEU A 105 -5.12 -7.20 -18.46
C LEU A 105 -4.83 -8.48 -17.69
N VAL A 106 -5.49 -8.68 -16.54
CA VAL A 106 -5.35 -9.90 -15.74
C VAL A 106 -5.75 -11.12 -16.54
N ARG A 107 -6.93 -11.12 -17.18
CA ARG A 107 -7.39 -12.25 -18.02
C ARG A 107 -6.43 -12.54 -19.16
N MET A 108 -5.94 -11.50 -19.84
CA MET A 108 -4.99 -11.64 -20.95
C MET A 108 -3.68 -12.29 -20.49
N ALA A 109 -3.11 -11.84 -19.39
CA ALA A 109 -1.87 -12.42 -18.85
C ALA A 109 -2.06 -13.89 -18.44
N GLN A 110 -3.13 -14.19 -17.71
CA GLN A 110 -3.46 -15.54 -17.26
C GLN A 110 -3.69 -16.50 -18.45
N GLY A 111 -4.34 -16.02 -19.53
CA GLY A 111 -4.51 -16.76 -20.77
C GLY A 111 -3.18 -17.11 -21.49
N GLN A 112 -2.11 -16.39 -21.17
CA GLN A 112 -0.74 -16.64 -21.68
C GLN A 112 0.16 -17.34 -20.64
N GLY A 113 -0.39 -17.77 -19.51
CA GLY A 113 0.36 -18.43 -18.43
C GLY A 113 1.24 -17.48 -17.62
N VAL A 114 1.03 -16.16 -17.74
CA VAL A 114 1.73 -15.14 -16.96
C VAL A 114 0.96 -14.88 -15.66
N LYS A 115 1.65 -14.93 -14.53
CA LYS A 115 1.07 -14.68 -13.20
C LYS A 115 0.92 -13.19 -12.94
N VAL A 116 -0.21 -12.78 -12.34
CA VAL A 116 -0.47 -11.40 -11.97
C VAL A 116 -0.63 -11.29 -10.45
N ILE A 117 0.17 -10.43 -9.86
CA ILE A 117 0.06 -10.00 -8.46
C ILE A 117 -0.55 -8.60 -8.47
N ALA A 118 -1.78 -8.45 -8.00
CA ALA A 118 -2.34 -7.15 -7.73
C ALA A 118 -1.57 -6.54 -6.54
N TYR A 119 -1.14 -5.30 -6.69
CA TYR A 119 -0.33 -4.59 -5.72
C TYR A 119 -1.03 -3.30 -5.31
N ASP A 120 -1.09 -3.01 -4.02
CA ASP A 120 -1.75 -1.84 -3.45
C ASP A 120 -3.26 -1.73 -3.82
N ARG A 121 -3.60 -1.62 -5.11
CA ARG A 121 -4.97 -1.53 -5.62
C ARG A 121 -5.46 -2.90 -6.10
N PRO A 122 -6.59 -3.42 -5.59
CA PRO A 122 -7.12 -4.71 -6.03
C PRO A 122 -7.83 -4.62 -7.38
N VAL A 123 -8.08 -5.78 -7.99
CA VAL A 123 -8.86 -5.93 -9.24
C VAL A 123 -10.15 -6.72 -8.93
N PRO A 124 -11.26 -6.06 -8.51
CA PRO A 124 -12.45 -6.76 -8.01
C PRO A 124 -13.16 -7.65 -9.03
N SER A 125 -13.16 -7.24 -10.30
CA SER A 125 -13.96 -7.88 -11.36
C SER A 125 -13.30 -9.13 -11.95
N THR A 126 -12.02 -9.40 -11.67
CA THR A 126 -11.28 -10.57 -12.13
C THR A 126 -10.23 -10.92 -11.10
N PRO A 127 -10.27 -12.12 -10.51
CA PRO A 127 -9.27 -12.51 -9.54
C PRO A 127 -7.87 -12.52 -10.15
N ALA A 128 -6.95 -11.77 -9.55
CA ALA A 128 -5.51 -11.92 -9.82
C ALA A 128 -5.01 -13.23 -9.20
N ASP A 129 -3.78 -13.64 -9.52
CA ASP A 129 -3.19 -14.84 -8.92
C ASP A 129 -2.84 -14.62 -7.44
N TYR A 130 -2.57 -13.35 -7.04
CA TYR A 130 -2.37 -12.95 -5.66
C TYR A 130 -2.62 -11.43 -5.49
N TYR A 131 -2.92 -11.01 -4.26
CA TYR A 131 -3.04 -9.59 -3.91
C TYR A 131 -2.23 -9.27 -2.65
N VAL A 132 -1.44 -8.21 -2.70
CA VAL A 132 -0.62 -7.73 -1.58
C VAL A 132 -0.88 -6.26 -1.34
N SER A 133 -1.30 -5.91 -0.13
CA SER A 133 -1.59 -4.52 0.26
C SER A 133 -1.66 -4.38 1.79
N PHE A 134 -2.05 -3.20 2.24
CA PHE A 134 -2.55 -2.99 3.59
C PHE A 134 -4.06 -3.25 3.66
N ASP A 135 -4.59 -3.43 4.88
CA ASP A 135 -6.03 -3.50 5.13
C ASP A 135 -6.68 -2.12 4.90
N ASN A 136 -7.09 -1.85 3.67
CA ASN A 136 -7.63 -0.57 3.25
C ASN A 136 -8.98 -0.23 3.94
N GLU A 137 -9.82 -1.22 4.22
CA GLU A 137 -11.05 -0.99 5.00
C GLU A 137 -10.70 -0.64 6.45
N GLY A 138 -9.75 -1.36 7.04
CA GLY A 138 -9.19 -1.06 8.36
C GLY A 138 -8.55 0.34 8.44
N ILE A 139 -7.83 0.76 7.39
CA ILE A 139 -7.29 2.14 7.27
C ILE A 139 -8.41 3.16 7.39
N GLY A 140 -9.43 3.07 6.53
CA GLY A 140 -10.54 4.02 6.54
C GLY A 140 -11.23 4.11 7.89
N LYS A 141 -11.47 2.97 8.53
CA LYS A 141 -12.06 2.90 9.87
C LYS A 141 -11.16 3.55 10.92
N ALA A 142 -9.85 3.27 10.88
CA ALA A 142 -8.90 3.77 11.87
C ALA A 142 -8.73 5.30 11.80
N ILE A 143 -8.60 5.89 10.62
CA ILE A 143 -8.47 7.36 10.48
C ILE A 143 -9.72 8.08 10.96
N ALA A 144 -10.92 7.56 10.63
CA ALA A 144 -12.17 8.14 11.05
C ALA A 144 -12.37 8.02 12.57
N GLN A 145 -12.16 6.84 13.14
CA GLN A 145 -12.28 6.62 14.59
C GLN A 145 -11.28 7.47 15.38
N SER A 146 -10.04 7.59 14.92
CA SER A 146 -9.02 8.42 15.55
C SER A 146 -9.44 9.90 15.56
N LEU A 147 -9.98 10.40 14.45
CA LEU A 147 -10.49 11.78 14.38
C LEU A 147 -11.71 11.98 15.28
N VAL A 148 -12.67 11.07 15.26
CA VAL A 148 -13.85 11.11 16.14
C VAL A 148 -13.45 11.13 17.61
N GLN A 149 -12.51 10.27 18.00
CA GLN A 149 -12.00 10.21 19.37
C GLN A 149 -11.39 11.56 19.77
N HIS A 150 -10.58 12.16 18.88
CA HIS A 150 -10.01 13.47 19.12
C HIS A 150 -11.06 14.57 19.31
N LEU A 151 -12.08 14.61 18.47
CA LEU A 151 -13.18 15.58 18.60
C LEU A 151 -13.90 15.44 19.95
N LYS A 152 -14.16 14.20 20.38
CA LYS A 152 -14.76 13.92 21.70
C LYS A 152 -13.85 14.35 22.86
N GLU A 153 -12.56 14.05 22.80
CA GLU A 153 -11.56 14.49 23.80
C GLU A 153 -11.46 16.01 23.91
N LYS A 154 -11.68 16.73 22.81
CA LYS A 154 -11.74 18.19 22.76
C LYS A 154 -13.12 18.76 23.17
N GLY A 155 -14.07 17.92 23.50
CA GLY A 155 -15.42 18.35 23.90
C GLY A 155 -16.21 19.02 22.77
N VAL A 156 -15.92 18.70 21.51
CA VAL A 156 -16.66 19.26 20.36
C VAL A 156 -18.07 18.67 20.34
N PRO A 157 -19.14 19.51 20.44
CA PRO A 157 -20.51 19.00 20.44
C PRO A 157 -20.93 18.40 19.09
N THR A 158 -21.63 17.28 19.12
CA THR A 158 -22.06 16.57 17.89
C THR A 158 -23.24 17.23 17.18
N ASP A 159 -23.99 18.10 17.87
CA ASP A 159 -25.16 18.84 17.34
C ASP A 159 -24.80 20.15 16.66
N LYS A 160 -23.56 20.66 16.85
CA LYS A 160 -23.13 21.98 16.34
C LYS A 160 -22.42 21.94 15.01
N GLY A 161 -22.15 20.77 14.47
CA GLY A 161 -21.45 20.65 13.20
C GLY A 161 -21.30 19.21 12.75
N GLY A 162 -20.40 19.04 11.77
CA GLY A 162 -20.10 17.73 11.23
C GLY A 162 -18.76 17.71 10.51
N VAL A 163 -18.46 16.59 9.91
CA VAL A 163 -17.19 16.39 9.20
C VAL A 163 -17.41 16.44 7.70
N LEU A 164 -16.39 16.87 6.97
CA LEU A 164 -16.28 16.62 5.53
C LEU A 164 -15.60 15.26 5.31
N GLN A 165 -16.00 14.55 4.27
CA GLN A 165 -15.30 13.35 3.80
C GLN A 165 -14.66 13.67 2.45
N VAL A 166 -13.33 13.51 2.37
CA VAL A 166 -12.53 13.72 1.14
C VAL A 166 -11.90 12.38 0.79
N ASN A 167 -12.62 11.62 -0.02
CA ASN A 167 -12.22 10.26 -0.40
C ASN A 167 -11.18 10.26 -1.52
N GLY A 168 -10.72 9.07 -1.89
CA GLY A 168 -9.79 8.85 -2.97
C GLY A 168 -10.44 8.79 -4.35
N SER A 169 -9.67 8.32 -5.34
CA SER A 169 -10.11 8.22 -6.73
C SER A 169 -11.23 7.18 -6.90
N PRO A 170 -12.31 7.52 -7.64
CA PRO A 170 -13.38 6.55 -7.91
C PRO A 170 -12.96 5.39 -8.82
N THR A 171 -11.83 5.51 -9.53
CA THR A 171 -11.27 4.44 -10.39
C THR A 171 -10.37 3.47 -9.63
N ASP A 172 -10.08 3.78 -8.35
CA ASP A 172 -9.26 2.97 -7.46
C ASP A 172 -10.13 2.16 -6.49
N ALA A 173 -10.10 0.85 -6.62
CA ALA A 173 -10.89 -0.03 -5.75
C ALA A 173 -10.41 -0.01 -4.28
N ALA A 174 -9.13 0.30 -4.00
CA ALA A 174 -8.65 0.50 -2.64
C ALA A 174 -9.27 1.75 -2.01
N ALA A 175 -9.45 2.84 -2.80
CA ALA A 175 -10.17 4.02 -2.35
C ALA A 175 -11.61 3.71 -1.93
N GLY A 176 -12.27 2.80 -2.67
CA GLY A 176 -13.61 2.29 -2.30
C GLY A 176 -13.62 1.55 -0.97
N LEU A 177 -12.60 0.75 -0.67
CA LEU A 177 -12.44 0.08 0.63
C LEU A 177 -12.19 1.08 1.76
N ILE A 178 -11.30 2.06 1.55
CA ILE A 178 -11.03 3.13 2.53
C ILE A 178 -12.32 3.91 2.82
N LYS A 179 -13.07 4.31 1.78
CA LYS A 179 -14.37 5.00 1.91
C LYS A 179 -15.36 4.19 2.76
N LYS A 180 -15.49 2.88 2.49
CA LYS A 180 -16.32 1.96 3.28
C LYS A 180 -15.89 1.95 4.74
N GLY A 181 -14.58 1.89 4.99
CA GLY A 181 -14.00 1.96 6.32
C GLY A 181 -14.28 3.29 7.02
N ILE A 182 -14.18 4.43 6.32
CA ILE A 182 -14.52 5.76 6.85
C ILE A 182 -15.98 5.79 7.31
N HIS A 183 -16.91 5.33 6.45
CA HIS A 183 -18.32 5.26 6.83
C HIS A 183 -18.53 4.41 8.09
N ALA A 184 -17.89 3.23 8.16
CA ALA A 184 -17.95 2.36 9.34
C ALA A 184 -17.36 3.04 10.60
N GLY A 185 -16.28 3.79 10.46
CA GLY A 185 -15.63 4.52 11.56
C GLY A 185 -16.44 5.71 12.08
N LEU A 186 -17.23 6.34 11.22
CA LEU A 186 -18.12 7.45 11.57
C LEU A 186 -19.48 6.97 12.11
N GLN A 187 -19.89 5.75 11.80
CA GLN A 187 -21.17 5.19 12.23
C GLN A 187 -21.28 5.21 13.76
N GLY A 188 -22.39 5.74 14.26
CA GLY A 188 -22.64 5.85 15.72
C GLY A 188 -21.78 6.87 16.46
N SER A 189 -20.92 7.64 15.77
CA SER A 189 -20.07 8.65 16.38
C SER A 189 -20.85 9.86 16.93
N GLY A 190 -22.03 10.14 16.36
CA GLY A 190 -22.82 11.34 16.58
C GLY A 190 -22.49 12.50 15.63
N TYR A 191 -21.30 12.51 15.00
CA TYR A 191 -20.95 13.55 14.02
C TYR A 191 -21.55 13.25 12.65
N LYS A 192 -22.21 14.27 12.06
CA LYS A 192 -22.80 14.18 10.73
C LYS A 192 -21.73 14.31 9.65
N THR A 193 -21.90 13.63 8.54
CA THR A 193 -21.21 13.97 7.29
C THR A 193 -21.94 15.14 6.65
N LEU A 194 -21.30 16.31 6.59
CA LEU A 194 -21.86 17.51 5.98
C LEU A 194 -21.87 17.41 4.45
N ALA A 195 -20.78 16.90 3.91
CA ALA A 195 -20.61 16.63 2.48
C ALA A 195 -19.50 15.63 2.27
N GLU A 196 -19.56 14.96 1.11
CA GLU A 196 -18.63 13.90 0.72
C GLU A 196 -18.20 14.10 -0.74
N PHE A 197 -16.94 13.77 -1.06
CA PHE A 197 -16.36 13.93 -2.38
C PHE A 197 -15.38 12.82 -2.69
N ASP A 198 -15.54 12.18 -3.82
CA ASP A 198 -14.57 11.26 -4.39
C ASP A 198 -13.59 12.06 -5.27
N THR A 199 -12.32 12.12 -4.86
CA THR A 199 -11.31 12.99 -5.48
C THR A 199 -10.71 12.29 -6.69
N PRO A 200 -11.04 12.71 -7.94
CA PRO A 200 -10.47 12.09 -9.13
C PRO A 200 -8.94 12.12 -9.10
N GLU A 201 -8.32 10.97 -9.46
CA GLU A 201 -6.86 10.82 -9.55
C GLU A 201 -6.11 11.08 -8.23
N TRP A 202 -6.81 11.06 -7.09
CA TRP A 202 -6.25 11.45 -5.78
C TRP A 202 -5.64 12.87 -5.78
N ALA A 203 -6.02 13.73 -6.73
CA ALA A 203 -5.36 15.00 -7.01
C ALA A 203 -5.58 16.05 -5.91
N PRO A 204 -4.53 16.49 -5.16
CA PRO A 204 -4.67 17.46 -4.08
C PRO A 204 -5.32 18.78 -4.50
N PRO A 205 -5.07 19.34 -5.72
CA PRO A 205 -5.75 20.56 -6.16
C PRO A 205 -7.27 20.39 -6.28
N LYS A 206 -7.77 19.22 -6.70
CA LYS A 206 -9.21 18.93 -6.80
C LYS A 206 -9.84 18.86 -5.40
N ALA A 207 -9.14 18.22 -4.44
CA ALA A 207 -9.56 18.22 -3.02
C ALA A 207 -9.60 19.65 -2.45
N GLN A 208 -8.56 20.45 -2.68
CA GLN A 208 -8.50 21.84 -2.23
C GLN A 208 -9.66 22.67 -2.78
N GLN A 209 -9.91 22.59 -4.10
CA GLN A 209 -10.99 23.32 -4.75
C GLN A 209 -12.36 22.95 -4.15
N TRP A 210 -12.62 21.65 -3.99
CA TRP A 210 -13.87 21.19 -3.42
C TRP A 210 -14.06 21.64 -1.96
N VAL A 211 -13.04 21.48 -1.11
CA VAL A 211 -13.07 21.91 0.30
C VAL A 211 -13.28 23.42 0.40
N SER A 212 -12.67 24.22 -0.46
CA SER A 212 -12.90 25.69 -0.50
C SER A 212 -14.38 26.04 -0.71
N GLY A 213 -15.07 25.29 -1.58
CA GLY A 213 -16.51 25.43 -1.76
C GLY A 213 -17.31 25.05 -0.50
N GLN A 214 -16.87 24.00 0.20
CA GLN A 214 -17.55 23.59 1.43
C GLN A 214 -17.31 24.56 2.59
N ILE A 215 -16.12 25.18 2.68
CA ILE A 215 -15.84 26.25 3.67
C ILE A 215 -16.82 27.41 3.46
N THR A 216 -17.05 27.83 2.23
CA THR A 216 -18.04 28.87 1.92
C THR A 216 -19.46 28.47 2.32
N ARG A 217 -19.82 27.20 2.15
CA ARG A 217 -21.16 26.67 2.43
C ARG A 217 -21.45 26.46 3.90
N PHE A 218 -20.51 25.88 4.64
CA PHE A 218 -20.72 25.41 6.00
C PHE A 218 -19.98 26.21 7.07
N GLY A 219 -18.91 26.93 6.70
CA GLY A 219 -18.14 27.77 7.62
C GLY A 219 -17.71 27.02 8.89
N THR A 220 -18.06 27.60 10.04
CA THR A 220 -17.71 27.06 11.36
C THR A 220 -18.44 25.75 11.74
N GLN A 221 -19.38 25.29 10.93
CA GLN A 221 -20.00 23.96 11.13
C GLN A 221 -19.05 22.81 10.78
N ILE A 222 -17.98 23.07 10.03
CA ILE A 222 -16.97 22.05 9.73
C ILE A 222 -16.10 21.88 10.97
N VAL A 223 -16.30 20.78 11.71
CA VAL A 223 -15.56 20.47 12.93
C VAL A 223 -14.38 19.52 12.69
N GLY A 224 -14.29 18.93 11.51
CA GLY A 224 -13.18 18.05 11.10
C GLY A 224 -13.29 17.63 9.65
N VAL A 225 -12.21 17.09 9.11
CA VAL A 225 -12.14 16.54 7.76
C VAL A 225 -11.56 15.13 7.81
N VAL A 226 -12.33 14.15 7.37
CA VAL A 226 -11.84 12.80 7.16
C VAL A 226 -11.35 12.70 5.71
N ALA A 227 -10.04 12.85 5.52
CA ALA A 227 -9.38 12.71 4.23
C ALA A 227 -8.77 11.31 4.12
N ALA A 228 -8.97 10.65 2.97
CA ALA A 228 -8.59 9.27 2.73
C ALA A 228 -7.08 9.07 2.54
N ASN A 229 -6.35 10.13 2.18
CA ASN A 229 -4.89 10.14 2.14
C ASN A 229 -4.28 11.52 2.46
N ASP A 230 -2.96 11.56 2.55
CA ASP A 230 -2.22 12.78 2.88
C ASP A 230 -2.30 13.85 1.79
N GLY A 231 -2.35 13.44 0.53
CA GLY A 231 -2.52 14.37 -0.59
C GLY A 231 -3.84 15.13 -0.51
N THR A 232 -4.95 14.42 -0.34
CA THR A 232 -6.28 15.00 -0.18
C THR A 232 -6.41 15.77 1.14
N GLY A 233 -5.79 15.27 2.22
CA GLY A 233 -5.70 15.97 3.52
C GLY A 233 -4.91 17.28 3.42
N GLY A 234 -3.76 17.27 2.77
CA GLY A 234 -2.97 18.47 2.50
C GLY A 234 -3.72 19.50 1.66
N GLY A 235 -4.50 19.04 0.66
CA GLY A 235 -5.41 19.88 -0.11
C GLY A 235 -6.47 20.55 0.77
N ALA A 236 -7.07 19.79 1.70
CA ALA A 236 -8.02 20.35 2.66
C ALA A 236 -7.37 21.40 3.58
N VAL A 237 -6.20 21.11 4.15
CA VAL A 237 -5.44 22.06 4.96
C VAL A 237 -5.14 23.34 4.18
N ALA A 238 -4.71 23.22 2.93
CA ALA A 238 -4.42 24.36 2.06
C ALA A 238 -5.67 25.21 1.81
N ALA A 239 -6.84 24.61 1.63
CA ALA A 239 -8.11 25.31 1.48
C ALA A 239 -8.46 26.17 2.71
N PHE A 240 -8.35 25.61 3.91
CA PHE A 240 -8.60 26.36 5.14
C PHE A 240 -7.62 27.51 5.34
N LYS A 241 -6.33 27.31 5.06
CA LYS A 241 -5.32 28.38 5.14
C LYS A 241 -5.57 29.48 4.12
N ALA A 242 -5.92 29.14 2.90
CA ALA A 242 -6.28 30.11 1.88
C ALA A 242 -7.54 30.92 2.22
N ALA A 243 -8.48 30.33 2.94
CA ALA A 243 -9.66 31.01 3.47
C ALA A 243 -9.38 31.88 4.72
N GLY A 244 -8.13 31.97 5.18
CA GLY A 244 -7.74 32.77 6.36
C GLY A 244 -8.18 32.15 7.69
N VAL A 245 -8.53 30.88 7.74
CA VAL A 245 -8.94 30.19 8.96
C VAL A 245 -7.70 30.02 9.87
N LYS A 246 -7.72 30.69 11.04
CA LYS A 246 -6.57 30.72 11.96
C LYS A 246 -6.27 29.35 12.57
N SER A 247 -7.30 28.58 12.88
CA SER A 247 -7.18 27.23 13.44
C SER A 247 -7.86 26.25 12.50
N VAL A 248 -7.07 25.50 11.73
CA VAL A 248 -7.57 24.46 10.83
C VAL A 248 -8.27 23.40 11.68
N PRO A 249 -9.53 23.00 11.37
CA PRO A 249 -10.15 21.87 12.02
C PRO A 249 -9.30 20.60 11.81
N PRO A 250 -9.35 19.61 12.74
CA PRO A 250 -8.54 18.41 12.59
C PRO A 250 -8.81 17.71 11.24
N VAL A 251 -7.73 17.44 10.52
CA VAL A 251 -7.73 16.76 9.21
C VAL A 251 -7.02 15.44 9.37
N SER A 252 -7.61 14.37 8.85
CA SER A 252 -6.94 13.06 8.77
C SER A 252 -6.11 12.90 7.50
N GLY A 253 -5.33 11.85 7.44
CA GLY A 253 -4.59 11.42 6.26
C GLY A 253 -4.22 9.94 6.31
N ASN A 254 -3.46 9.51 5.32
CA ASN A 254 -2.92 8.17 5.18
C ASN A 254 -1.70 8.25 4.25
N ASP A 255 -0.69 7.44 4.44
CA ASP A 255 0.57 7.24 3.74
C ASP A 255 1.82 7.73 4.51
N ALA A 256 1.67 8.52 5.57
CA ALA A 256 2.76 9.10 6.36
C ALA A 256 3.81 9.82 5.50
N THR A 257 3.36 10.59 4.52
CA THR A 257 4.25 11.37 3.66
C THR A 257 4.99 12.44 4.48
N ILE A 258 6.19 12.82 4.03
CA ILE A 258 6.98 13.89 4.71
C ILE A 258 6.14 15.15 4.89
N ALA A 259 5.41 15.56 3.84
CA ALA A 259 4.56 16.75 3.90
C ALA A 259 3.47 16.65 4.98
N ALA A 260 2.81 15.50 5.09
CA ALA A 260 1.79 15.28 6.11
C ALA A 260 2.37 15.20 7.54
N LEU A 261 3.50 14.51 7.70
CA LEU A 261 4.22 14.45 8.97
C LEU A 261 4.65 15.86 9.41
N GLN A 262 5.09 16.72 8.49
CA GLN A 262 5.37 18.12 8.75
C GLN A 262 4.12 18.92 9.15
N LEU A 263 2.95 18.64 8.52
CA LEU A 263 1.67 19.25 8.93
C LEU A 263 1.23 18.74 10.31
N ILE A 264 1.51 17.50 10.69
CA ILE A 264 1.28 16.98 12.03
C ILE A 264 2.19 17.67 13.06
N VAL A 265 3.47 17.86 12.72
CA VAL A 265 4.43 18.59 13.55
C VAL A 265 4.01 20.05 13.77
N SER A 266 3.42 20.71 12.76
CA SER A 266 2.89 22.09 12.89
C SER A 266 1.48 22.17 13.49
N GLY A 267 0.80 21.04 13.73
CA GLY A 267 -0.55 20.98 14.25
C GLY A 267 -1.65 21.29 13.22
N ASP A 268 -1.33 21.36 11.94
CA ASP A 268 -2.26 21.63 10.84
C ASP A 268 -2.98 20.37 10.33
N GLN A 269 -2.40 19.18 10.53
CA GLN A 269 -3.02 17.89 10.31
C GLN A 269 -3.05 17.10 11.60
N TYR A 270 -4.10 16.34 11.85
CA TYR A 270 -4.28 15.63 13.12
C TYR A 270 -3.63 14.23 13.11
N ASN A 271 -3.90 13.44 12.11
CA ASN A 271 -3.33 12.11 11.99
C ASN A 271 -2.96 11.75 10.55
N THR A 272 -2.17 10.70 10.42
CA THR A 272 -1.96 9.94 9.19
C THR A 272 -1.87 8.45 9.53
N ILE A 273 -1.74 7.59 8.53
CA ILE A 273 -1.46 6.17 8.70
C ILE A 273 -0.03 5.90 8.24
N SER A 274 0.76 5.28 9.12
CA SER A 274 2.03 4.68 8.73
C SER A 274 1.76 3.34 8.07
N LYS A 275 2.15 3.24 6.82
CA LYS A 275 2.15 2.01 6.03
C LYS A 275 3.46 1.93 5.24
N PRO A 276 4.55 1.48 5.89
CA PRO A 276 5.85 1.36 5.22
C PRO A 276 5.71 0.44 4.01
N SER A 277 5.73 1.01 2.81
CA SER A 277 5.43 0.28 1.58
C SER A 277 6.50 -0.75 1.22
N GLU A 278 7.70 -0.62 1.79
CA GLU A 278 8.78 -1.59 1.66
C GLU A 278 8.38 -3.00 2.12
N ILE A 279 7.53 -3.12 3.16
CA ILE A 279 7.07 -4.45 3.63
C ILE A 279 6.11 -5.10 2.63
N VAL A 280 5.23 -4.30 2.01
CA VAL A 280 4.32 -4.77 0.96
C VAL A 280 5.12 -5.13 -0.30
N ALA A 281 6.08 -4.30 -0.68
CA ALA A 281 6.97 -4.52 -1.81
C ALA A 281 7.82 -5.80 -1.62
N ALA A 282 8.38 -6.01 -0.43
CA ALA A 282 9.10 -7.23 -0.10
C ALA A 282 8.20 -8.47 -0.12
N ALA A 283 6.95 -8.36 0.36
CA ALA A 283 5.98 -9.45 0.26
C ALA A 283 5.63 -9.77 -1.20
N ALA A 284 5.42 -8.76 -2.05
CA ALA A 284 5.18 -8.95 -3.48
C ALA A 284 6.36 -9.63 -4.18
N ALA A 285 7.60 -9.29 -3.81
CA ALA A 285 8.80 -9.96 -4.32
C ALA A 285 8.84 -11.45 -3.93
N LYS A 286 8.53 -11.79 -2.67
CA LYS A 286 8.45 -13.19 -2.20
C LYS A 286 7.38 -13.96 -2.97
N VAL A 287 6.21 -13.37 -3.18
CA VAL A 287 5.12 -13.97 -3.98
C VAL A 287 5.59 -14.21 -5.42
N ALA A 288 6.26 -13.21 -6.03
CA ALA A 288 6.75 -13.33 -7.39
C ALA A 288 7.78 -14.46 -7.54
N VAL A 289 8.73 -14.57 -6.63
CA VAL A 289 9.73 -15.66 -6.62
C VAL A 289 9.06 -17.02 -6.37
N GLY A 290 8.03 -17.08 -5.52
CA GLY A 290 7.23 -18.28 -5.32
C GLY A 290 6.59 -18.76 -6.62
N PHE A 291 5.98 -17.87 -7.40
CA PHE A 291 5.41 -18.20 -8.71
C PHE A 291 6.46 -18.65 -9.71
N LEU A 292 7.64 -18.00 -9.76
CA LEU A 292 8.76 -18.44 -10.62
C LEU A 292 9.26 -19.85 -10.27
N SER A 293 9.18 -20.21 -8.98
CA SER A 293 9.58 -21.53 -8.48
C SER A 293 8.46 -22.59 -8.59
N GLY A 294 7.33 -22.26 -9.21
CA GLY A 294 6.16 -23.13 -9.29
C GLY A 294 5.46 -23.41 -7.97
N GLN A 295 5.74 -22.60 -6.94
CA GLN A 295 5.15 -22.70 -5.61
C GLN A 295 4.19 -21.54 -5.41
N ALA A 296 2.88 -21.83 -5.39
CA ALA A 296 1.90 -20.81 -5.05
C ALA A 296 2.06 -20.40 -3.57
N PRO A 297 2.23 -19.10 -3.26
CA PRO A 297 2.33 -18.66 -1.87
C PRO A 297 1.03 -18.96 -1.11
N LYS A 298 1.16 -19.28 0.17
CA LYS A 298 0.00 -19.47 1.04
C LYS A 298 -0.69 -18.14 1.27
N ALA A 299 -2.00 -18.06 0.98
CA ALA A 299 -2.80 -16.89 1.28
C ALA A 299 -3.15 -16.83 2.78
N GLU A 300 -3.21 -15.62 3.32
CA GLU A 300 -3.71 -15.37 4.68
C GLU A 300 -5.23 -15.22 4.67
N MET A 301 -5.78 -14.68 3.58
CA MET A 301 -7.20 -14.46 3.39
C MET A 301 -7.57 -14.40 1.90
N MET A 302 -8.86 -14.25 1.62
CA MET A 302 -9.39 -14.00 0.27
C MET A 302 -10.05 -12.64 0.22
N LEU A 303 -9.67 -11.81 -0.77
CA LEU A 303 -10.36 -10.56 -1.09
C LEU A 303 -10.72 -10.54 -2.58
N TYR A 304 -11.98 -10.28 -2.92
CA TYR A 304 -12.49 -10.36 -4.30
C TYR A 304 -12.12 -11.67 -5.01
N ASN A 305 -12.24 -12.80 -4.29
CA ASN A 305 -11.84 -14.14 -4.76
C ASN A 305 -10.35 -14.28 -5.13
N THR A 306 -9.51 -13.31 -4.73
CA THR A 306 -8.07 -13.34 -4.92
C THR A 306 -7.37 -13.75 -3.62
N PRO A 307 -6.45 -14.74 -3.64
CA PRO A 307 -5.59 -15.05 -2.52
C PRO A 307 -4.81 -13.80 -2.10
N SER A 308 -4.85 -13.43 -0.80
CA SER A 308 -4.39 -12.10 -0.37
C SER A 308 -3.54 -12.16 0.89
N GLN A 309 -2.61 -11.22 0.99
CA GLN A 309 -1.89 -10.87 2.20
C GLN A 309 -2.07 -9.37 2.47
N LEU A 310 -2.68 -9.03 3.62
CA LEU A 310 -2.96 -7.66 4.01
C LEU A 310 -2.23 -7.31 5.31
N PHE A 311 -1.49 -6.22 5.30
CA PHE A 311 -0.75 -5.74 6.47
C PHE A 311 -1.59 -4.76 7.30
N THR A 312 -1.43 -4.82 8.61
CA THR A 312 -2.12 -3.93 9.54
C THR A 312 -1.47 -2.55 9.54
N PRO A 313 -2.23 -1.47 9.34
CA PRO A 313 -1.73 -0.10 9.39
C PRO A 313 -1.56 0.40 10.82
N ALA A 314 -0.75 1.45 11.02
CA ALA A 314 -0.59 2.12 12.31
C ALA A 314 -1.02 3.59 12.22
N VAL A 315 -1.92 4.03 13.11
CA VAL A 315 -2.31 5.45 13.21
C VAL A 315 -1.18 6.25 13.83
N VAL A 316 -0.78 7.32 13.15
CA VAL A 316 0.25 8.27 13.61
C VAL A 316 -0.40 9.62 13.91
N THR A 317 -0.11 10.14 15.06
CA THR A 317 -0.48 11.48 15.53
C THR A 317 0.75 12.15 16.12
N ALA A 318 0.68 13.43 16.48
CA ALA A 318 1.76 14.11 17.19
C ALA A 318 2.22 13.36 18.46
N LYS A 319 1.31 12.60 19.12
CA LYS A 319 1.62 11.87 20.37
C LYS A 319 2.59 10.70 20.17
N ASN A 320 2.58 10.05 19.00
CA ASN A 320 3.37 8.85 18.73
C ASN A 320 4.24 8.93 17.47
N LEU A 321 4.30 10.10 16.81
CA LEU A 321 5.07 10.29 15.57
C LEU A 321 6.53 9.88 15.74
N LYS A 322 7.17 10.30 16.86
CA LYS A 322 8.56 9.91 17.12
C LYS A 322 8.71 8.38 17.15
N ALA A 323 7.89 7.70 17.95
CA ALA A 323 7.99 6.25 18.12
C ALA A 323 7.63 5.48 16.85
N GLU A 324 6.59 5.93 16.11
CA GLU A 324 6.08 5.20 14.94
C GLU A 324 6.86 5.47 13.65
N ILE A 325 7.54 6.61 13.53
CA ILE A 325 8.21 7.03 12.30
C ILE A 325 9.73 7.10 12.51
N ILE A 326 10.18 7.87 13.50
CA ILE A 326 11.61 8.15 13.67
C ILE A 326 12.34 6.94 14.30
N ASP A 327 11.84 6.45 15.44
CA ASP A 327 12.47 5.35 16.17
C ASP A 327 12.42 4.02 15.38
N LYS A 328 11.44 3.86 14.47
CA LYS A 328 11.36 2.74 13.52
C LYS A 328 12.22 2.92 12.27
N GLY A 329 12.87 4.08 12.10
CA GLY A 329 13.73 4.36 10.94
C GLY A 329 12.99 4.52 9.62
N ILE A 330 11.68 4.81 9.64
CA ILE A 330 10.87 5.06 8.43
C ILE A 330 11.28 6.38 7.79
N LEU A 331 11.56 7.40 8.61
CA LEU A 331 12.05 8.70 8.18
C LEU A 331 13.05 9.22 9.23
N SER A 332 14.10 9.91 8.80
CA SER A 332 15.03 10.53 9.72
C SER A 332 14.51 11.85 10.30
N ALA A 333 14.92 12.18 11.53
CA ALA A 333 14.62 13.48 12.11
C ALA A 333 15.17 14.64 11.24
N LYS A 334 16.33 14.45 10.59
CA LYS A 334 16.94 15.42 9.70
C LYS A 334 16.06 15.76 8.48
N GLU A 335 15.39 14.77 7.91
CA GLU A 335 14.48 14.97 6.78
C GLU A 335 13.18 15.64 7.20
N LEU A 336 12.63 15.23 8.34
CA LEU A 336 11.36 15.75 8.84
C LEU A 336 11.49 17.19 9.35
N CYS A 337 12.50 17.47 10.17
CA CYS A 337 12.60 18.66 11.02
C CYS A 337 13.31 19.82 10.30
N THR A 338 13.00 20.05 9.02
CA THR A 338 13.62 21.10 8.21
C THR A 338 12.89 22.44 8.35
N GLY A 339 13.65 23.53 8.26
CA GLY A 339 13.10 24.90 8.20
C GLY A 339 12.14 25.21 9.35
N ARG A 340 10.92 25.66 9.03
CA ARG A 340 9.89 26.05 9.99
C ARG A 340 9.37 24.94 10.91
N TYR A 341 9.67 23.69 10.60
CA TYR A 341 9.20 22.53 11.39
C TYR A 341 10.15 22.16 12.53
N ALA A 342 11.37 22.73 12.57
CA ALA A 342 12.39 22.41 13.57
C ALA A 342 11.90 22.62 15.02
N ASP A 343 11.20 23.72 15.30
CA ASP A 343 10.72 24.00 16.66
C ASP A 343 9.55 23.08 17.05
N GLY A 344 8.66 22.76 16.11
CA GLY A 344 7.61 21.76 16.35
C GLY A 344 8.19 20.38 16.65
N CYS A 345 9.22 19.96 15.93
CA CYS A 345 9.95 18.72 16.20
C CYS A 345 10.53 18.68 17.61
N LYS A 346 11.19 19.76 18.06
CA LYS A 346 11.72 19.85 19.44
C LYS A 346 10.61 19.68 20.48
N THR A 347 9.45 20.31 20.24
CA THR A 347 8.27 20.18 21.13
C THR A 347 7.80 18.72 21.22
N LEU A 348 7.94 17.95 20.16
CA LEU A 348 7.59 16.53 20.11
C LEU A 348 8.74 15.60 20.57
N GLY A 349 9.85 16.15 21.06
CA GLY A 349 11.02 15.38 21.49
C GLY A 349 11.79 14.72 20.34
N ILE A 350 11.64 15.25 19.12
CA ILE A 350 12.35 14.78 17.92
C ILE A 350 13.56 15.68 17.75
N THR A 351 14.75 15.13 18.01
CA THR A 351 16.05 15.82 17.86
C THR A 351 16.91 15.03 16.91
N ASN A 352 17.79 15.72 16.20
CA ASN A 352 18.79 15.09 15.31
C ASN A 352 19.84 14.34 16.12
#